data_f8b7f49f44188a37a9fe39ff6cea1b22
#
_entry.id   f8b7f49f44188a37a9fe39ff6cea1b22
#
_cell.length_a   1.000
_cell.length_b   1.000
_cell.length_c   1.000
_cell.angle_alpha   90.00
_cell.angle_beta   90.00
_cell.angle_gamma   90.00
#
_symmetry.space_group_name_H-M   'P 1'
#
loop_
_entity.id
_entity.type
_entity.pdbx_description
1 polymer ?
#
loop_
_entity_poly.entity_id
_entity_poly.type
_entity_poly.pdbx_seq_one_letter_code
_entity_poly.pdbx_strand_id
1 'polypeptide(L)'
;MIRKKTFNPLTFIIVTGMMLFAGAAYAGPFSLHKGLQIKRSFTSQYGFDAEEINTISALNPEWYEIDYSDTRGTVMKRLVLMADSRSARTYLIGFDRRVPLTVQGTTSLGISNDILKELRATGHARVALMHDIKLNTIDGMLTMVQPNIKLPVLIENQVVNMPAVHVKGVFRQGNRSGTGDFYFLDDKNRPVLIQYVINFSWESKPRTVRTVHVSAGNSQQAAMEQTLKTIGKLDLYGIHFAFDRATIRKETRGLISDIAKTLKVNPRWTLEIRGHTDSIGGGPYNEKLSRQRAAAVKTRLVQRYGIKASRLTTSGAGATEPKATNSTLQGRAINRRVELKRTDR
;
A
#
# COMPACT_ATOMS: atom_id res chain seq x y z
N MET A 1 -37.91 -3.80 -29.59
CA MET A 1 -37.35 -5.09 -29.19
C MET A 1 -35.86 -4.87 -28.88
N ILE A 2 -35.53 -4.50 -27.66
CA ILE A 2 -34.17 -4.13 -27.23
C ILE A 2 -33.59 -5.33 -26.49
N ARG A 3 -32.57 -5.98 -27.09
CA ARG A 3 -31.87 -7.10 -26.47
C ARG A 3 -31.00 -6.59 -25.30
N LYS A 4 -31.32 -7.00 -24.06
CA LYS A 4 -30.47 -6.87 -22.88
C LYS A 4 -29.25 -7.75 -23.07
N LYS A 5 -28.05 -7.16 -23.15
CA LYS A 5 -26.78 -7.89 -22.99
C LYS A 5 -26.59 -8.21 -21.51
N THR A 6 -26.69 -9.46 -21.19
CA THR A 6 -26.31 -10.01 -19.88
C THR A 6 -24.78 -9.96 -19.74
N PHE A 7 -24.31 -9.23 -18.75
CA PHE A 7 -22.92 -9.22 -18.34
C PHE A 7 -22.63 -10.53 -17.59
N ASN A 8 -21.69 -11.31 -18.14
CA ASN A 8 -21.19 -12.51 -17.50
C ASN A 8 -20.14 -12.11 -16.44
N PRO A 9 -20.27 -12.46 -15.16
CA PRO A 9 -19.24 -12.19 -14.17
C PRO A 9 -18.07 -13.14 -14.43
N LEU A 10 -16.91 -12.59 -14.76
CA LEU A 10 -15.65 -13.33 -14.81
C LEU A 10 -15.41 -14.00 -13.46
N THR A 11 -15.48 -15.30 -13.46
CA THR A 11 -15.14 -16.18 -12.33
C THR A 11 -13.65 -16.01 -12.03
N PHE A 12 -13.33 -15.32 -10.94
CA PHE A 12 -11.99 -15.29 -10.40
C PHE A 12 -11.65 -16.68 -9.85
N ILE A 13 -10.74 -17.38 -10.49
CA ILE A 13 -10.16 -18.61 -9.93
C ILE A 13 -9.27 -18.19 -8.76
N ILE A 14 -9.81 -18.35 -7.55
CA ILE A 14 -9.05 -18.25 -6.29
C ILE A 14 -8.21 -19.51 -6.20
N VAL A 15 -6.95 -19.42 -6.60
CA VAL A 15 -5.96 -20.46 -6.24
C VAL A 15 -5.65 -20.27 -4.75
N THR A 16 -6.33 -21.04 -3.92
CA THR A 16 -6.04 -21.17 -2.49
C THR A 16 -4.75 -21.97 -2.31
N GLY A 17 -3.61 -21.32 -2.56
CA GLY A 17 -2.31 -21.86 -2.17
C GLY A 17 -2.12 -21.63 -0.67
N MET A 18 -2.55 -22.59 0.15
CA MET A 18 -2.24 -22.62 1.58
C MET A 18 -0.75 -22.95 1.73
N MET A 19 0.12 -21.94 1.84
CA MET A 19 1.50 -22.17 2.27
C MET A 19 1.49 -22.50 3.76
N LEU A 20 1.74 -23.76 4.09
CA LEU A 20 2.10 -24.23 5.43
C LEU A 20 3.45 -23.61 5.82
N PHE A 21 3.42 -22.54 6.59
CA PHE A 21 4.58 -22.07 7.34
C PHE A 21 4.66 -22.88 8.63
N ALA A 22 5.61 -23.83 8.65
CA ALA A 22 5.92 -24.57 9.87
C ALA A 22 6.58 -23.63 10.90
N GLY A 23 5.97 -23.48 12.08
CA GLY A 23 6.70 -23.28 13.32
C GLY A 23 7.00 -21.88 13.83
N ALA A 24 6.39 -20.79 13.30
CA ALA A 24 6.34 -19.51 14.02
C ALA A 24 4.87 -19.11 14.21
N ALA A 25 4.50 -18.62 15.39
CA ALA A 25 3.18 -18.06 15.61
C ALA A 25 2.86 -17.08 14.47
N TYR A 26 1.75 -17.32 13.74
CA TYR A 26 1.39 -16.56 12.55
C TYR A 26 1.22 -15.09 12.89
N ALA A 27 2.29 -14.35 12.77
CA ALA A 27 2.25 -12.90 12.84
C ALA A 27 1.58 -12.44 11.54
N GLY A 28 0.38 -11.86 11.63
CA GLY A 28 -0.37 -11.39 10.47
C GLY A 28 0.43 -10.41 9.61
N PRO A 29 0.02 -10.15 8.36
CA PRO A 29 0.79 -9.36 7.39
C PRO A 29 1.10 -7.93 7.84
N PHE A 30 0.42 -7.42 8.86
CA PHE A 30 0.68 -6.12 9.49
C PHE A 30 1.49 -6.21 10.77
N SER A 31 2.07 -7.35 11.11
CA SER A 31 2.92 -7.49 12.30
C SER A 31 4.15 -6.59 12.21
N LEU A 32 4.43 -5.84 13.29
CA LEU A 32 5.60 -4.96 13.33
C LEU A 32 6.89 -5.73 13.30
N HIS A 33 7.68 -5.43 12.29
CA HIS A 33 9.07 -5.85 12.18
C HIS A 33 9.82 -4.83 11.32
N LYS A 34 11.12 -4.79 11.46
CA LYS A 34 11.96 -3.94 10.62
C LYS A 34 11.84 -4.38 9.15
N GLY A 35 11.55 -3.43 8.28
CA GLY A 35 11.36 -3.66 6.86
C GLY A 35 9.89 -3.75 6.42
N LEU A 36 8.93 -3.90 7.35
CA LEU A 36 7.50 -3.83 6.99
C LEU A 36 7.22 -2.53 6.23
N GLN A 37 6.61 -2.65 5.05
CA GLN A 37 6.18 -1.52 4.22
C GLN A 37 4.67 -1.52 4.07
N ILE A 38 4.05 -0.39 4.36
CA ILE A 38 2.62 -0.12 4.14
C ILE A 38 2.52 1.00 3.11
N LYS A 39 2.09 0.64 1.90
CA LYS A 39 1.83 1.60 0.83
C LYS A 39 0.38 2.01 0.85
N ARG A 40 0.14 3.31 0.80
CA ARG A 40 -1.18 3.91 0.69
C ARG A 40 -1.28 4.74 -0.58
N SER A 41 -2.43 4.67 -1.24
CA SER A 41 -2.84 5.64 -2.25
C SER A 41 -3.82 6.62 -1.62
N PHE A 42 -3.72 7.88 -1.98
CA PHE A 42 -4.62 8.90 -1.46
C PHE A 42 -5.02 9.90 -2.54
N THR A 43 -6.23 10.45 -2.40
CA THR A 43 -6.68 11.60 -3.17
C THR A 43 -6.62 12.82 -2.27
N SER A 44 -5.89 13.84 -2.70
CA SER A 44 -5.73 15.08 -1.94
C SER A 44 -7.00 15.95 -2.01
N GLN A 45 -7.12 16.91 -1.11
CA GLN A 45 -8.16 17.95 -1.15
C GLN A 45 -8.19 18.76 -2.46
N TYR A 46 -7.10 18.73 -3.24
CA TYR A 46 -7.02 19.36 -4.58
C TYR A 46 -7.42 18.40 -5.71
N GLY A 47 -7.77 17.15 -5.38
CA GLY A 47 -8.29 16.15 -6.31
C GLY A 47 -7.23 15.41 -7.15
N PHE A 48 -5.95 15.49 -6.81
CA PHE A 48 -4.94 14.64 -7.44
C PHE A 48 -4.64 13.40 -6.59
N ASP A 49 -4.37 12.31 -7.26
CA ASP A 49 -3.94 11.07 -6.62
C ASP A 49 -2.43 11.07 -6.36
N ALA A 50 -2.03 10.57 -5.21
CA ALA A 50 -0.64 10.35 -4.88
C ALA A 50 -0.47 9.05 -4.07
N GLU A 51 0.77 8.65 -3.85
CA GLU A 51 1.09 7.45 -3.08
C GLU A 51 2.12 7.76 -2.01
N GLU A 52 1.98 7.13 -0.87
CA GLU A 52 2.92 7.15 0.24
C GLU A 52 3.37 5.74 0.61
N ILE A 53 4.57 5.63 1.14
CA ILE A 53 5.13 4.39 1.68
C ILE A 53 5.60 4.68 3.10
N ASN A 54 5.09 3.92 4.03
CA ASN A 54 5.47 3.90 5.43
C ASN A 54 6.31 2.64 5.67
N THR A 55 7.61 2.79 5.93
CA THR A 55 8.53 1.68 6.20
C THR A 55 8.91 1.68 7.66
N ILE A 56 8.77 0.56 8.35
CA ILE A 56 9.30 0.40 9.71
C ILE A 56 10.82 0.27 9.60
N SER A 57 11.54 1.33 9.94
CA SER A 57 12.99 1.41 9.80
C SER A 57 13.76 0.91 11.02
N ALA A 58 13.15 1.05 12.21
CA ALA A 58 13.66 0.57 13.48
C ALA A 58 12.51 0.28 14.45
N LEU A 59 12.72 -0.62 15.40
CA LEU A 59 11.81 -0.87 16.51
C LEU A 59 12.54 -1.52 17.68
N ASN A 60 11.96 -1.30 18.85
CA ASN A 60 12.31 -1.98 20.11
C ASN A 60 11.03 -2.16 20.97
N PRO A 61 11.08 -2.68 22.20
CA PRO A 61 9.89 -2.84 23.03
C PRO A 61 9.15 -1.55 23.40
N GLU A 62 9.78 -0.39 23.29
CA GLU A 62 9.23 0.90 23.73
C GLU A 62 8.66 1.73 22.57
N TRP A 63 9.24 1.63 21.38
CA TRP A 63 8.86 2.42 20.21
C TRP A 63 9.18 1.74 18.88
N TYR A 64 8.60 2.27 17.81
CA TYR A 64 9.00 1.98 16.42
C TYR A 64 9.13 3.26 15.61
N GLU A 65 10.04 3.24 14.63
CA GLU A 65 10.29 4.34 13.72
C GLU A 65 9.68 4.04 12.35
N ILE A 66 9.00 5.02 11.78
CA ILE A 66 8.45 4.99 10.43
C ILE A 66 9.28 5.93 9.56
N ASP A 67 9.90 5.40 8.51
CA ASP A 67 10.37 6.18 7.37
C ASP A 67 9.19 6.39 6.42
N TYR A 68 8.72 7.61 6.35
CA TYR A 68 7.68 8.04 5.40
C TYR A 68 8.31 8.58 4.13
N SER A 69 7.72 8.25 2.99
CA SER A 69 8.06 8.87 1.71
C SER A 69 6.85 8.89 0.79
N ASP A 70 6.65 9.98 0.04
CA ASP A 70 5.55 10.08 -0.92
C ASP A 70 6.05 10.28 -2.37
N THR A 71 5.13 10.17 -3.33
CA THR A 71 5.45 10.33 -4.75
C THR A 71 5.83 11.76 -5.14
N ARG A 72 5.56 12.76 -4.29
CA ARG A 72 5.93 14.17 -4.50
C ARG A 72 7.35 14.49 -4.01
N GLY A 73 8.02 13.51 -3.39
CA GLY A 73 9.38 13.66 -2.89
C GLY A 73 9.45 14.08 -1.41
N THR A 74 8.33 14.10 -0.69
CA THR A 74 8.36 14.28 0.76
C THR A 74 9.01 13.08 1.41
N VAL A 75 9.98 13.32 2.28
CA VAL A 75 10.65 12.29 3.08
C VAL A 75 10.70 12.77 4.51
N MET A 76 10.31 11.93 5.46
CA MET A 76 10.32 12.25 6.88
C MET A 76 10.39 10.99 7.73
N LYS A 77 10.69 11.19 9.00
CA LYS A 77 10.69 10.14 10.02
C LYS A 77 9.61 10.41 11.05
N ARG A 78 9.11 9.34 11.64
CA ARG A 78 8.16 9.38 12.72
C ARG A 78 8.48 8.30 13.74
N LEU A 79 8.56 8.68 15.00
CA LEU A 79 8.71 7.75 16.10
C LEU A 79 7.35 7.62 16.81
N VAL A 80 6.87 6.42 16.98
CA VAL A 80 5.60 6.10 17.64
C VAL A 80 5.91 5.25 18.88
N LEU A 81 5.42 5.68 20.04
CA LEU A 81 5.58 4.92 21.28
C LEU A 81 4.66 3.70 21.27
N MET A 82 5.14 2.58 21.78
CA MET A 82 4.32 1.38 21.93
C MET A 82 3.18 1.59 22.95
N ALA A 83 3.39 2.45 23.95
CA ALA A 83 2.33 2.88 24.85
C ALA A 83 1.20 3.60 24.11
N ASP A 84 1.56 4.51 23.20
CA ASP A 84 0.57 5.25 22.38
C ASP A 84 -0.18 4.33 21.44
N SER A 85 0.50 3.34 20.83
CA SER A 85 -0.17 2.32 20.01
C SER A 85 -1.21 1.52 20.80
N ARG A 86 -1.02 1.35 22.11
CA ARG A 86 -2.00 0.67 22.98
C ARG A 86 -3.16 1.57 23.38
N SER A 87 -2.90 2.83 23.78
CA SER A 87 -3.90 3.62 24.52
C SER A 87 -4.13 5.04 24.05
N ALA A 88 -3.36 5.56 23.08
CA ALA A 88 -3.56 6.94 22.61
C ALA A 88 -4.98 7.20 22.08
N ARG A 89 -5.49 8.38 22.36
CA ARG A 89 -6.81 8.83 21.91
C ARG A 89 -6.75 9.76 20.71
N THR A 90 -5.55 10.07 20.21
CA THR A 90 -5.36 10.91 19.04
C THR A 90 -4.78 10.10 17.88
N TYR A 91 -5.44 10.14 16.73
CA TYR A 91 -4.95 9.57 15.48
C TYR A 91 -4.42 10.68 14.58
N LEU A 92 -3.14 10.60 14.23
CA LEU A 92 -2.51 11.50 13.27
C LEU A 92 -2.83 11.02 11.86
N ILE A 93 -3.66 11.77 11.13
CA ILE A 93 -4.14 11.44 9.77
C ILE A 93 -3.32 12.08 8.65
N GLY A 94 -2.37 12.93 8.96
CA GLY A 94 -1.51 13.60 7.99
C GLY A 94 -0.04 13.50 8.36
N PHE A 95 0.81 13.40 7.35
CA PHE A 95 2.26 13.47 7.50
C PHE A 95 2.77 14.76 6.85
N ASP A 96 3.52 15.55 7.61
CA ASP A 96 4.23 16.74 7.13
C ASP A 96 5.59 16.81 7.80
N ARG A 97 6.64 17.17 7.04
CA ARG A 97 8.02 17.26 7.53
C ARG A 97 8.22 18.25 8.68
N ARG A 98 7.26 19.15 8.89
CA ARG A 98 7.27 20.14 9.98
C ARG A 98 6.67 19.61 11.27
N VAL A 99 6.03 18.45 11.25
CA VAL A 99 5.55 17.78 12.46
C VAL A 99 6.76 17.17 13.18
N PRO A 100 6.88 17.33 14.52
CA PRO A 100 7.96 16.74 15.29
C PRO A 100 8.12 15.24 15.07
N LEU A 101 9.33 14.72 15.21
CA LEU A 101 9.63 13.28 15.09
C LEU A 101 8.70 12.43 15.98
N THR A 102 8.46 12.87 17.19
CA THR A 102 7.57 12.23 18.15
C THR A 102 6.49 13.21 18.61
N VAL A 103 5.23 12.76 18.59
CA VAL A 103 4.11 13.45 19.20
C VAL A 103 3.44 12.47 20.16
N GLN A 104 3.68 12.66 21.46
CA GLN A 104 3.13 11.80 22.52
C GLN A 104 1.60 11.81 22.47
N GLY A 105 1.00 10.70 22.89
CA GLY A 105 -0.45 10.53 22.89
C GLY A 105 -1.06 10.35 21.49
N THR A 106 -0.24 10.06 20.46
CA THR A 106 -0.73 9.88 19.07
C THR A 106 -0.33 8.55 18.46
N THR A 107 -1.26 8.01 17.66
CA THR A 107 -0.98 6.93 16.71
C THR A 107 -0.78 7.46 15.30
N SER A 108 -0.20 6.67 14.39
CA SER A 108 0.09 7.12 13.01
C SER A 108 -0.36 6.14 11.91
N LEU A 109 -0.36 4.84 12.19
CA LEU A 109 -0.76 3.84 11.17
C LEU A 109 -2.25 3.46 11.24
N GLY A 110 -2.91 3.77 12.34
CA GLY A 110 -4.31 3.47 12.62
C GLY A 110 -4.70 3.99 14.00
N ILE A 111 -5.79 3.51 14.56
CA ILE A 111 -6.23 3.81 15.94
C ILE A 111 -5.47 2.96 16.97
N SER A 112 -5.56 3.31 18.26
CA SER A 112 -4.99 2.48 19.33
C SER A 112 -5.81 1.22 19.58
N ASN A 113 -5.20 0.25 20.25
CA ASN A 113 -5.86 -1.00 20.63
C ASN A 113 -7.06 -0.75 21.55
N ASP A 114 -6.94 0.20 22.48
CA ASP A 114 -8.02 0.55 23.42
C ASP A 114 -9.23 1.17 22.70
N ILE A 115 -9.00 1.98 21.65
CA ILE A 115 -10.11 2.51 20.83
C ILE A 115 -10.85 1.36 20.14
N LEU A 116 -10.13 0.40 19.52
CA LEU A 116 -10.78 -0.75 18.88
C LEU A 116 -11.53 -1.62 19.90
N LYS A 117 -10.94 -1.85 21.07
CA LYS A 117 -11.57 -2.60 22.18
C LYS A 117 -12.87 -1.93 22.63
N GLU A 118 -12.85 -0.61 22.84
CA GLU A 118 -14.02 0.18 23.22
C GLU A 118 -15.12 0.12 22.15
N LEU A 119 -14.77 0.32 20.87
CA LEU A 119 -15.68 0.20 19.73
C LEU A 119 -16.37 -1.17 19.70
N ARG A 120 -15.65 -2.24 19.96
CA ARG A 120 -16.23 -3.59 19.99
C ARG A 120 -17.14 -3.84 21.20
N ALA A 121 -16.82 -3.25 22.33
CA ALA A 121 -17.57 -3.43 23.56
C ALA A 121 -18.86 -2.59 23.62
N THR A 122 -18.80 -1.34 23.11
CA THR A 122 -19.88 -0.35 23.30
C THR A 122 -20.49 0.15 21.99
N GLY A 123 -19.88 -0.14 20.86
CA GLY A 123 -20.26 0.43 19.56
C GLY A 123 -19.74 1.87 19.33
N HIS A 124 -19.14 2.50 20.31
CA HIS A 124 -18.67 3.89 20.24
C HIS A 124 -17.29 4.04 20.87
N ALA A 125 -16.49 5.00 20.39
CA ALA A 125 -15.24 5.40 21.04
C ALA A 125 -14.90 6.87 20.75
N ARG A 126 -14.42 7.58 21.77
CA ARG A 126 -13.89 8.93 21.59
C ARG A 126 -12.51 8.88 20.96
N VAL A 127 -12.28 9.76 19.98
CA VAL A 127 -11.00 9.93 19.31
C VAL A 127 -10.83 11.37 18.85
N ALA A 128 -9.61 11.89 18.93
CA ALA A 128 -9.25 13.14 18.28
C ALA A 128 -8.50 12.84 16.98
N LEU A 129 -8.74 13.59 15.91
CA LEU A 129 -7.92 13.58 14.72
C LEU A 129 -6.93 14.75 14.77
N MET A 130 -5.66 14.45 14.57
CA MET A 130 -4.64 15.47 14.35
C MET A 130 -4.42 15.60 12.85
N HIS A 131 -4.75 16.77 12.29
CA HIS A 131 -4.93 16.91 10.85
C HIS A 131 -4.01 17.92 10.18
N ASP A 132 -3.23 18.69 10.95
CA ASP A 132 -2.35 19.72 10.40
C ASP A 132 -0.98 19.81 11.09
N ILE A 133 -0.11 20.65 10.51
CA ILE A 133 1.27 20.89 10.96
C ILE A 133 1.40 21.63 12.29
N LYS A 134 0.34 22.32 12.71
CA LYS A 134 0.29 23.05 13.99
C LYS A 134 -0.14 22.14 15.14
N LEU A 135 -0.25 20.83 14.86
CA LEU A 135 -0.70 19.80 15.80
C LEU A 135 -2.13 20.06 16.32
N ASN A 136 -2.94 20.78 15.54
CA ASN A 136 -4.33 21.00 15.89
C ASN A 136 -5.09 19.67 15.84
N THR A 137 -5.87 19.45 16.87
CA THR A 137 -6.76 18.30 16.93
C THR A 137 -8.20 18.73 16.74
N ILE A 138 -9.01 17.83 16.24
CA ILE A 138 -10.46 17.95 16.22
C ILE A 138 -11.05 16.74 16.94
N ASP A 139 -11.78 17.01 18.02
CA ASP A 139 -12.38 15.95 18.84
C ASP A 139 -13.60 15.32 18.15
N GLY A 140 -13.81 14.04 18.40
CA GLY A 140 -14.94 13.35 17.80
C GLY A 140 -15.27 12.01 18.42
N MET A 141 -16.27 11.42 17.81
CA MET A 141 -16.80 10.11 18.15
C MET A 141 -16.75 9.20 16.94
N LEU A 142 -16.18 8.02 17.10
CA LEU A 142 -16.33 6.91 16.17
C LEU A 142 -17.51 6.07 16.61
N THR A 143 -18.36 5.68 15.66
CA THR A 143 -19.50 4.79 15.87
C THR A 143 -19.39 3.58 14.97
N MET A 144 -19.49 2.38 15.53
CA MET A 144 -19.45 1.13 14.79
C MET A 144 -20.65 1.04 13.84
N VAL A 145 -20.39 0.80 12.57
CA VAL A 145 -21.42 0.55 11.55
C VAL A 145 -21.51 -0.94 11.25
N GLN A 146 -20.35 -1.56 11.03
CA GLN A 146 -20.28 -2.98 10.70
C GLN A 146 -18.98 -3.60 11.24
N PRO A 147 -19.10 -4.59 12.16
CA PRO A 147 -17.94 -5.14 12.86
C PRO A 147 -17.14 -6.17 12.06
N ASN A 148 -17.74 -6.80 11.06
CA ASN A 148 -17.17 -7.96 10.37
C ASN A 148 -17.27 -7.79 8.85
N ILE A 149 -16.39 -6.98 8.28
CA ILE A 149 -16.29 -6.86 6.82
C ILE A 149 -14.95 -7.42 6.34
N LYS A 150 -14.85 -7.65 5.06
CA LYS A 150 -13.60 -8.06 4.41
C LYS A 150 -13.25 -7.06 3.31
N LEU A 151 -12.01 -6.57 3.33
CA LEU A 151 -11.53 -5.62 2.34
C LEU A 151 -10.29 -6.17 1.63
N PRO A 152 -10.26 -6.13 0.28
CA PRO A 152 -9.09 -6.60 -0.46
C PRO A 152 -7.90 -5.69 -0.23
N VAL A 153 -6.77 -6.25 0.16
CA VAL A 153 -5.46 -5.60 0.26
C VAL A 153 -4.45 -6.46 -0.47
N LEU A 154 -3.57 -5.85 -1.23
CA LEU A 154 -2.47 -6.56 -1.87
C LEU A 154 -1.39 -6.82 -0.81
N ILE A 155 -1.17 -8.08 -0.44
CA ILE A 155 -0.12 -8.51 0.48
C ILE A 155 0.94 -9.21 -0.36
N GLU A 156 2.15 -8.67 -0.38
CA GLU A 156 3.20 -9.06 -1.31
C GLU A 156 2.68 -9.01 -2.77
N ASN A 157 2.48 -10.12 -3.40
CA ASN A 157 1.98 -10.23 -4.78
C ASN A 157 0.58 -10.90 -4.87
N GLN A 158 -0.15 -10.99 -3.76
CA GLN A 158 -1.46 -11.62 -3.69
C GLN A 158 -2.52 -10.69 -3.10
N VAL A 159 -3.72 -10.71 -3.68
CA VAL A 159 -4.87 -9.99 -3.10
C VAL A 159 -5.48 -10.85 -1.99
N VAL A 160 -5.44 -10.33 -0.77
CA VAL A 160 -5.98 -10.99 0.44
C VAL A 160 -7.15 -10.17 0.97
N ASN A 161 -8.26 -10.84 1.27
CA ASN A 161 -9.41 -10.21 1.91
C ASN A 161 -9.16 -10.09 3.42
N MET A 162 -8.71 -8.90 3.85
CA MET A 162 -8.38 -8.61 5.25
C MET A 162 -9.65 -8.35 6.08
N PRO A 163 -9.74 -8.93 7.30
CA PRO A 163 -10.84 -8.61 8.20
C PRO A 163 -10.75 -7.14 8.63
N ALA A 164 -11.89 -6.46 8.67
CA ALA A 164 -11.94 -5.05 9.04
C ALA A 164 -13.23 -4.71 9.79
N VAL A 165 -13.18 -3.61 10.54
CA VAL A 165 -14.33 -2.93 11.12
C VAL A 165 -14.61 -1.65 10.35
N HIS A 166 -15.88 -1.40 10.05
CA HIS A 166 -16.36 -0.14 9.48
C HIS A 166 -16.92 0.74 10.59
N VAL A 167 -16.42 1.95 10.71
CA VAL A 167 -16.90 2.95 11.68
C VAL A 167 -17.16 4.27 10.99
N LYS A 168 -18.16 5.01 11.44
CA LYS A 168 -18.40 6.41 11.08
C LYS A 168 -17.81 7.32 12.14
N GLY A 169 -17.15 8.40 11.70
CA GLY A 169 -16.63 9.45 12.57
C GLY A 169 -17.38 10.76 12.41
N VAL A 170 -17.68 11.42 13.51
CA VAL A 170 -18.19 12.80 13.56
C VAL A 170 -17.29 13.59 14.47
N PHE A 171 -16.71 14.68 13.94
CA PHE A 171 -15.69 15.51 14.60
C PHE A 171 -16.14 16.96 14.64
N ARG A 172 -15.85 17.68 15.74
CA ARG A 172 -16.21 19.10 15.89
C ARG A 172 -15.19 19.83 16.76
N GLN A 173 -14.87 21.06 16.35
CA GLN A 173 -14.03 21.98 17.11
C GLN A 173 -14.38 23.43 16.71
N GLY A 174 -15.13 24.14 17.53
CA GLY A 174 -15.66 25.46 17.18
C GLY A 174 -16.49 25.40 15.89
N ASN A 175 -16.12 26.22 14.91
CA ASN A 175 -16.77 26.26 13.59
C ASN A 175 -16.28 25.17 12.62
N ARG A 176 -15.31 24.35 13.02
CA ARG A 176 -14.77 23.26 12.22
C ARG A 176 -15.52 21.97 12.49
N SER A 177 -15.85 21.25 11.44
CA SER A 177 -16.46 19.94 11.54
C SER A 177 -15.88 18.99 10.50
N GLY A 178 -15.97 17.70 10.79
CA GLY A 178 -15.58 16.64 9.88
C GLY A 178 -16.49 15.42 10.06
N THR A 179 -16.80 14.75 8.96
CA THR A 179 -17.50 13.48 8.99
C THR A 179 -16.77 12.50 8.08
N GLY A 180 -16.79 11.22 8.42
CA GLY A 180 -16.11 10.27 7.56
C GLY A 180 -16.42 8.82 7.86
N ASP A 181 -16.09 7.99 6.90
CA ASP A 181 -16.10 6.54 7.00
C ASP A 181 -14.66 6.04 7.13
N PHE A 182 -14.43 5.21 8.13
CA PHE A 182 -13.13 4.63 8.42
C PHE A 182 -13.24 3.11 8.45
N TYR A 183 -12.21 2.48 7.95
CA TYR A 183 -12.08 1.03 7.93
C TYR A 183 -10.74 0.66 8.54
N PHE A 184 -10.77 0.05 9.70
CA PHE A 184 -9.56 -0.39 10.40
C PHE A 184 -9.44 -1.91 10.34
N LEU A 185 -8.21 -2.41 10.25
CA LEU A 185 -7.92 -3.82 10.38
C LEU A 185 -8.52 -4.34 11.69
N ASP A 186 -9.23 -5.44 11.61
CA ASP A 186 -9.81 -6.09 12.76
C ASP A 186 -8.78 -6.99 13.47
N ASP A 187 -7.75 -6.34 14.01
CA ASP A 187 -6.66 -6.95 14.77
C ASP A 187 -6.56 -6.25 16.13
N LYS A 188 -6.83 -6.99 17.22
CA LYS A 188 -6.80 -6.49 18.59
C LYS A 188 -5.44 -5.89 19.01
N ASN A 189 -4.37 -6.31 18.36
CA ASN A 189 -3.02 -5.84 18.65
C ASN A 189 -2.58 -4.72 17.72
N ARG A 190 -3.25 -4.55 16.57
CA ARG A 190 -2.82 -3.60 15.56
C ARG A 190 -3.94 -3.18 14.60
N PRO A 191 -4.84 -2.31 15.03
CA PRO A 191 -5.92 -1.79 14.21
C PRO A 191 -5.42 -0.75 13.20
N VAL A 192 -4.66 -1.22 12.21
CA VAL A 192 -4.11 -0.38 11.13
C VAL A 192 -5.23 0.14 10.23
N LEU A 193 -5.07 1.35 9.73
CA LEU A 193 -5.99 1.91 8.75
C LEU A 193 -5.94 1.13 7.42
N ILE A 194 -7.08 0.62 7.00
CA ILE A 194 -7.27 0.06 5.66
C ILE A 194 -7.77 1.15 4.71
N GLN A 195 -8.74 1.95 5.13
CA GLN A 195 -9.30 3.03 4.31
C GLN A 195 -9.95 4.09 5.18
N TYR A 196 -9.91 5.34 4.72
CA TYR A 196 -10.89 6.34 5.13
C TYR A 196 -11.34 7.21 3.95
N VAL A 197 -12.53 7.79 4.12
CA VAL A 197 -13.03 8.92 3.34
C VAL A 197 -13.51 9.94 4.35
N ILE A 198 -12.88 11.13 4.40
CA ILE A 198 -13.22 12.20 5.35
C ILE A 198 -13.62 13.46 4.59
N ASN A 199 -14.73 14.06 5.00
CA ASN A 199 -15.19 15.36 4.55
C ASN A 199 -14.98 16.36 5.67
N PHE A 200 -14.11 17.34 5.47
CA PHE A 200 -13.92 18.44 6.39
C PHE A 200 -14.66 19.68 5.88
N SER A 201 -15.32 20.44 6.78
CA SER A 201 -16.08 21.63 6.43
C SER A 201 -15.26 22.77 5.79
N TRP A 202 -13.94 22.73 5.92
CA TRP A 202 -12.99 23.72 5.37
C TRP A 202 -12.26 23.21 4.12
N GLU A 203 -12.57 22.03 3.61
CA GLU A 203 -11.96 21.46 2.40
C GLU A 203 -12.99 21.35 1.28
N SER A 204 -12.55 21.60 0.06
CA SER A 204 -13.43 21.58 -1.11
C SER A 204 -13.78 20.16 -1.60
N LYS A 205 -12.96 19.17 -1.23
CA LYS A 205 -13.12 17.76 -1.66
C LYS A 205 -12.80 16.81 -0.51
N PRO A 206 -13.44 15.64 -0.49
CA PRO A 206 -13.11 14.61 0.48
C PRO A 206 -11.64 14.19 0.40
N ARG A 207 -11.02 13.94 1.55
CA ARG A 207 -9.76 13.20 1.62
C ARG A 207 -10.07 11.71 1.58
N THR A 208 -9.45 11.00 0.68
CA THR A 208 -9.54 9.54 0.61
C THR A 208 -8.15 8.95 0.77
N VAL A 209 -8.01 7.99 1.68
CA VAL A 209 -6.78 7.19 1.84
C VAL A 209 -7.14 5.72 1.79
N ARG A 210 -6.33 4.94 1.08
CA ARG A 210 -6.47 3.50 0.99
C ARG A 210 -5.12 2.80 1.14
N THR A 211 -4.99 1.85 2.07
CA THR A 211 -3.88 0.89 2.10
C THR A 211 -4.00 -0.06 0.92
N VAL A 212 -3.10 0.05 -0.02
CA VAL A 212 -3.17 -0.66 -1.32
C VAL A 212 -2.18 -1.81 -1.43
N HIS A 213 -1.07 -1.77 -0.68
CA HIS A 213 -0.06 -2.82 -0.69
C HIS A 213 0.65 -2.90 0.66
N VAL A 214 0.92 -4.12 1.11
CA VAL A 214 1.72 -4.41 2.30
C VAL A 214 2.79 -5.42 1.92
N SER A 215 4.04 -5.13 2.29
CA SER A 215 5.17 -6.02 2.09
C SER A 215 5.95 -6.19 3.39
N ALA A 216 6.35 -7.41 3.70
CA ALA A 216 7.19 -7.71 4.85
C ALA A 216 8.63 -7.19 4.70
N GLY A 217 9.02 -6.70 3.50
CA GLY A 217 10.39 -6.24 3.23
C GLY A 217 11.45 -7.34 3.27
N ASN A 218 11.04 -8.60 3.45
CA ASN A 218 11.91 -9.75 3.40
C ASN A 218 12.25 -10.12 1.95
N SER A 219 13.31 -10.93 1.76
CA SER A 219 13.65 -11.43 0.43
C SER A 219 12.54 -12.33 -0.11
N GLN A 220 12.10 -12.01 -1.33
CA GLN A 220 11.09 -12.78 -2.07
C GLN A 220 11.72 -13.68 -3.13
N GLN A 221 13.06 -13.83 -3.15
CA GLN A 221 13.79 -14.52 -4.21
C GLN A 221 13.26 -15.93 -4.46
N ALA A 222 13.12 -16.76 -3.40
CA ALA A 222 12.69 -18.16 -3.56
C ALA A 222 11.27 -18.29 -4.14
N ALA A 223 10.33 -17.47 -3.66
CA ALA A 223 8.96 -17.44 -4.19
C ALA A 223 8.92 -16.95 -5.65
N MET A 224 9.72 -15.93 -5.98
CA MET A 224 9.88 -15.42 -7.34
C MET A 224 10.45 -16.47 -8.27
N GLU A 225 11.52 -17.15 -7.86
CA GLU A 225 12.15 -18.23 -8.63
C GLU A 225 11.15 -19.36 -8.90
N GLN A 226 10.46 -19.82 -7.87
CA GLN A 226 9.46 -20.88 -8.01
C GLN A 226 8.33 -20.49 -8.97
N THR A 227 7.80 -19.27 -8.84
CA THR A 227 6.72 -18.76 -9.73
C THR A 227 7.19 -18.67 -11.18
N LEU A 228 8.37 -18.10 -11.42
CA LEU A 228 8.94 -18.00 -12.77
C LEU A 228 9.29 -19.37 -13.33
N LYS A 229 9.69 -20.34 -12.50
CA LYS A 229 9.97 -21.71 -12.91
C LYS A 229 8.71 -22.46 -13.34
N THR A 230 7.62 -22.35 -12.60
CA THR A 230 6.38 -23.10 -12.84
C THR A 230 5.45 -22.39 -13.80
N ILE A 231 5.17 -21.10 -13.59
CA ILE A 231 4.21 -20.31 -14.35
C ILE A 231 4.88 -19.57 -15.52
N GLY A 232 6.15 -19.18 -15.37
CA GLY A 232 6.91 -18.40 -16.34
C GLY A 232 6.61 -16.91 -16.36
N LYS A 233 5.75 -16.46 -15.46
CA LYS A 233 5.24 -15.07 -15.42
C LYS A 233 4.99 -14.65 -13.99
N LEU A 234 5.35 -13.40 -13.64
CA LEU A 234 5.17 -12.85 -12.30
C LEU A 234 4.87 -11.34 -12.37
N ASP A 235 3.84 -10.90 -11.68
CA ASP A 235 3.58 -9.48 -11.46
C ASP A 235 4.29 -8.99 -10.20
N LEU A 236 4.90 -7.82 -10.28
CA LEU A 236 5.60 -7.15 -9.19
C LEU A 236 4.95 -5.80 -8.90
N TYR A 237 4.42 -5.66 -7.70
CA TYR A 237 3.71 -4.46 -7.23
C TYR A 237 4.58 -3.57 -6.33
N GLY A 238 5.69 -4.10 -5.84
CA GLY A 238 6.65 -3.39 -4.97
C GLY A 238 7.70 -2.57 -5.71
N ILE A 239 7.64 -2.44 -7.05
CA ILE A 239 8.55 -1.56 -7.80
C ILE A 239 7.94 -0.15 -7.82
N HIS A 240 8.52 0.73 -7.01
CA HIS A 240 8.03 2.09 -6.85
C HIS A 240 8.86 3.09 -7.66
N PHE A 241 8.17 4.00 -8.34
CA PHE A 241 8.76 5.08 -9.12
C PHE A 241 8.41 6.44 -8.51
N ALA A 242 9.22 7.46 -8.78
CA ALA A 242 8.84 8.84 -8.48
C ALA A 242 7.60 9.23 -9.30
N PHE A 243 6.84 10.21 -8.79
CA PHE A 243 5.64 10.67 -9.48
C PHE A 243 5.97 11.10 -10.90
N ASP A 244 5.18 10.61 -11.85
CA ASP A 244 5.31 10.95 -13.27
C ASP A 244 6.69 10.70 -13.89
N ARG A 245 7.47 9.77 -13.34
CA ARG A 245 8.85 9.49 -13.76
C ARG A 245 9.13 7.98 -13.79
N ALA A 246 10.24 7.64 -14.44
CA ALA A 246 10.82 6.29 -14.42
C ALA A 246 11.94 6.13 -13.36
N THR A 247 12.15 7.13 -12.51
CA THR A 247 13.16 7.08 -11.45
C THR A 247 12.72 6.08 -10.36
N ILE A 248 13.49 5.01 -10.22
CA ILE A 248 13.25 3.96 -9.22
C ILE A 248 13.57 4.50 -7.83
N ARG A 249 12.63 4.36 -6.90
CA ARG A 249 12.76 4.80 -5.52
C ARG A 249 13.61 3.82 -4.69
N LYS A 250 14.19 4.33 -3.59
CA LYS A 250 15.10 3.54 -2.72
C LYS A 250 14.44 2.32 -2.08
N GLU A 251 13.15 2.41 -1.80
CA GLU A 251 12.33 1.35 -1.18
C GLU A 251 12.23 0.09 -2.05
N THR A 252 12.42 0.24 -3.36
CA THR A 252 12.40 -0.86 -4.34
C THR A 252 13.69 -1.69 -4.37
N ARG A 253 14.77 -1.25 -3.71
CA ARG A 253 16.11 -1.87 -3.85
C ARG A 253 16.12 -3.35 -3.48
N GLY A 254 15.39 -3.75 -2.45
CA GLY A 254 15.27 -5.15 -2.04
C GLY A 254 14.71 -6.03 -3.15
N LEU A 255 13.59 -5.63 -3.73
CA LEU A 255 12.92 -6.40 -4.79
C LEU A 255 13.76 -6.49 -6.07
N ILE A 256 14.43 -5.39 -6.48
CA ILE A 256 15.38 -5.43 -7.63
C ILE A 256 16.55 -6.37 -7.33
N SER A 257 17.07 -6.39 -6.09
CA SER A 257 18.10 -7.33 -5.67
C SER A 257 17.64 -8.79 -5.80
N ASP A 258 16.41 -9.08 -5.43
CA ASP A 258 15.85 -10.43 -5.52
C ASP A 258 15.65 -10.89 -6.97
N ILE A 259 15.23 -9.99 -7.88
CA ILE A 259 15.22 -10.27 -9.33
C ILE A 259 16.64 -10.63 -9.80
N ALA A 260 17.63 -9.84 -9.39
CA ALA A 260 19.01 -10.09 -9.80
C ALA A 260 19.57 -11.42 -9.26
N LYS A 261 19.28 -11.76 -7.99
CA LYS A 261 19.66 -13.05 -7.38
C LYS A 261 19.00 -14.22 -8.12
N THR A 262 17.70 -14.11 -8.41
CA THR A 262 16.96 -15.12 -9.19
C THR A 262 17.61 -15.35 -10.56
N LEU A 263 18.00 -14.30 -11.27
CA LEU A 263 18.69 -14.41 -12.55
C LEU A 263 20.10 -14.97 -12.43
N LYS A 264 20.82 -14.71 -11.33
CA LYS A 264 22.17 -15.24 -11.11
C LYS A 264 22.18 -16.75 -10.86
N VAL A 265 21.23 -17.24 -10.06
CA VAL A 265 21.10 -18.70 -9.81
C VAL A 265 20.50 -19.45 -11.00
N ASN A 266 19.90 -18.75 -11.96
CA ASN A 266 19.34 -19.30 -13.18
C ASN A 266 19.99 -18.67 -14.43
N PRO A 267 21.26 -19.00 -14.77
CA PRO A 267 22.05 -18.27 -15.76
C PRO A 267 21.52 -18.36 -17.19
N ARG A 268 20.72 -19.37 -17.50
CA ARG A 268 20.09 -19.56 -18.83
C ARG A 268 18.77 -18.81 -19.01
N TRP A 269 18.15 -18.32 -17.92
CA TRP A 269 16.88 -17.62 -18.03
C TRP A 269 17.03 -16.27 -18.71
N THR A 270 16.09 -15.99 -19.60
CA THR A 270 15.90 -14.64 -20.19
C THR A 270 14.54 -14.12 -19.78
N LEU A 271 14.43 -12.82 -19.56
CA LEU A 271 13.21 -12.16 -19.11
C LEU A 271 12.81 -11.00 -20.02
N GLU A 272 11.54 -10.94 -20.34
CA GLU A 272 10.88 -9.69 -20.71
C GLU A 272 10.43 -8.97 -19.43
N ILE A 273 10.78 -7.68 -19.32
CA ILE A 273 10.33 -6.76 -18.29
C ILE A 273 9.28 -5.87 -18.92
N ARG A 274 8.02 -6.00 -18.50
CA ARG A 274 6.89 -5.27 -19.09
C ARG A 274 6.29 -4.32 -18.07
N GLY A 275 6.22 -3.03 -18.42
CA GLY A 275 5.61 -1.99 -17.58
C GLY A 275 4.13 -1.83 -17.85
N HIS A 276 3.36 -1.55 -16.78
CA HIS A 276 1.93 -1.24 -16.86
C HIS A 276 1.61 0.02 -16.05
N THR A 277 0.55 0.73 -16.43
CA THR A 277 0.00 1.89 -15.72
C THR A 277 -1.48 1.65 -15.39
N ASP A 278 -2.06 2.52 -14.60
CA ASP A 278 -3.50 2.72 -14.57
C ASP A 278 -3.95 3.59 -15.76
N SER A 279 -5.24 3.92 -15.83
CA SER A 279 -5.83 4.67 -16.96
C SER A 279 -5.63 6.19 -16.88
N ILE A 280 -5.05 6.72 -15.81
CA ILE A 280 -4.84 8.18 -15.66
C ILE A 280 -3.68 8.61 -16.58
N GLY A 281 -3.84 9.71 -17.33
CA GLY A 281 -2.79 10.29 -18.18
C GLY A 281 -2.94 9.99 -19.69
N GLY A 282 -3.88 9.12 -20.10
CA GLY A 282 -4.14 8.81 -21.51
C GLY A 282 -3.22 7.78 -22.14
N GLY A 283 -3.63 7.21 -23.29
CA GLY A 283 -2.99 6.03 -23.91
C GLY A 283 -1.52 6.23 -24.30
N PRO A 284 -1.19 7.18 -25.22
CA PRO A 284 0.19 7.36 -25.70
C PRO A 284 1.18 7.73 -24.58
N TYR A 285 0.73 8.55 -23.63
CA TYR A 285 1.52 8.92 -22.46
C TYR A 285 1.82 7.69 -21.58
N ASN A 286 0.81 6.91 -21.23
CA ASN A 286 0.93 5.72 -20.41
C ASN A 286 1.80 4.63 -21.06
N GLU A 287 1.71 4.45 -22.37
CA GLU A 287 2.58 3.54 -23.11
C GLU A 287 4.05 3.96 -22.99
N LYS A 288 4.36 5.25 -23.25
CA LYS A 288 5.70 5.80 -23.12
C LYS A 288 6.23 5.66 -21.69
N LEU A 289 5.43 6.02 -20.67
CA LEU A 289 5.83 5.95 -19.26
C LEU A 289 6.09 4.51 -18.82
N SER A 290 5.24 3.57 -19.20
CA SER A 290 5.40 2.16 -18.85
C SER A 290 6.66 1.55 -19.48
N ARG A 291 6.97 1.89 -20.74
CA ARG A 291 8.20 1.48 -21.43
C ARG A 291 9.45 2.04 -20.74
N GLN A 292 9.42 3.31 -20.36
CA GLN A 292 10.53 3.94 -19.63
C GLN A 292 10.76 3.30 -18.26
N ARG A 293 9.71 2.93 -17.54
CA ARG A 293 9.79 2.22 -16.26
C ARG A 293 10.41 0.84 -16.40
N ALA A 294 9.99 0.07 -17.39
CA ALA A 294 10.59 -1.21 -17.71
C ALA A 294 12.09 -1.08 -18.05
N ALA A 295 12.45 -0.09 -18.86
CA ALA A 295 13.84 0.22 -19.21
C ALA A 295 14.68 0.61 -17.99
N ALA A 296 14.13 1.37 -17.04
CA ALA A 296 14.81 1.73 -15.80
C ALA A 296 15.13 0.51 -14.94
N VAL A 297 14.19 -0.47 -14.85
CA VAL A 297 14.43 -1.75 -14.16
C VAL A 297 15.56 -2.52 -14.84
N LYS A 298 15.52 -2.69 -16.17
CA LYS A 298 16.60 -3.32 -16.94
C LYS A 298 17.95 -2.64 -16.68
N THR A 299 18.00 -1.32 -16.81
CA THR A 299 19.23 -0.54 -16.57
C THR A 299 19.79 -0.80 -15.18
N ARG A 300 18.95 -0.83 -14.15
CA ARG A 300 19.35 -1.12 -12.77
C ARG A 300 19.92 -2.53 -12.63
N LEU A 301 19.29 -3.54 -13.24
CA LEU A 301 19.75 -4.94 -13.21
C LEU A 301 21.10 -5.09 -13.90
N VAL A 302 21.30 -4.42 -15.06
CA VAL A 302 22.57 -4.47 -15.80
C VAL A 302 23.68 -3.73 -15.06
N GLN A 303 23.47 -2.46 -14.74
CA GLN A 303 24.53 -1.60 -14.22
C GLN A 303 24.89 -1.89 -12.77
N ARG A 304 23.90 -2.20 -11.91
CA ARG A 304 24.16 -2.39 -10.47
C ARG A 304 24.40 -3.84 -10.08
N TYR A 305 23.83 -4.79 -10.81
CA TYR A 305 23.87 -6.22 -10.44
C TYR A 305 24.63 -7.08 -11.46
N GLY A 306 25.10 -6.52 -12.58
CA GLY A 306 25.91 -7.22 -13.57
C GLY A 306 25.13 -8.27 -14.39
N ILE A 307 23.82 -8.13 -14.50
CA ILE A 307 23.03 -9.01 -15.37
C ILE A 307 23.32 -8.66 -16.84
N LYS A 308 23.66 -9.66 -17.67
CA LYS A 308 23.93 -9.44 -19.10
C LYS A 308 22.72 -8.82 -19.80
N ALA A 309 22.91 -7.71 -20.51
CA ALA A 309 21.85 -6.96 -21.18
C ALA A 309 21.06 -7.79 -22.21
N SER A 310 21.74 -8.78 -22.86
CA SER A 310 21.13 -9.72 -23.80
C SER A 310 20.11 -10.67 -23.18
N ARG A 311 20.13 -10.84 -21.87
CA ARG A 311 19.15 -11.67 -21.14
C ARG A 311 17.84 -10.92 -20.83
N LEU A 312 17.77 -9.62 -21.11
CA LEU A 312 16.66 -8.77 -20.69
C LEU A 312 16.10 -8.01 -21.91
N THR A 313 14.82 -8.17 -22.15
CA THR A 313 14.06 -7.33 -23.07
C THR A 313 13.09 -6.46 -22.29
N THR A 314 12.59 -5.39 -22.88
CA THR A 314 11.66 -4.46 -22.23
C THR A 314 10.51 -4.08 -23.15
N SER A 315 9.30 -3.97 -22.61
CA SER A 315 8.14 -3.47 -23.29
C SER A 315 7.26 -2.61 -22.37
N GLY A 316 6.32 -1.87 -22.94
CA GLY A 316 5.34 -1.09 -22.19
C GLY A 316 3.95 -1.38 -22.72
N ALA A 317 3.03 -1.74 -21.83
CA ALA A 317 1.62 -1.96 -22.14
C ALA A 317 0.73 -0.76 -21.79
N GLY A 318 1.30 0.28 -21.14
CA GLY A 318 0.46 1.37 -20.66
C GLY A 318 -0.71 0.86 -19.82
N ALA A 319 -1.91 1.34 -20.10
CA ALA A 319 -3.15 0.96 -19.43
C ALA A 319 -3.97 -0.09 -20.20
N THR A 320 -3.43 -0.71 -21.27
CA THR A 320 -4.22 -1.58 -22.16
C THR A 320 -4.51 -2.97 -21.60
N GLU A 321 -3.77 -3.38 -20.55
CA GLU A 321 -3.91 -4.69 -19.92
C GLU A 321 -4.22 -4.56 -18.41
N PRO A 322 -5.39 -4.03 -18.04
CA PRO A 322 -5.76 -3.86 -16.65
C PRO A 322 -6.04 -5.22 -16.00
N LYS A 323 -5.58 -5.40 -14.75
CA LYS A 323 -5.91 -6.56 -13.90
C LYS A 323 -7.04 -6.29 -12.91
N ALA A 324 -7.37 -5.01 -12.72
CA ALA A 324 -8.46 -4.57 -11.86
C ALA A 324 -9.11 -3.31 -12.43
N THR A 325 -10.26 -2.93 -11.85
CA THR A 325 -10.97 -1.70 -12.27
C THR A 325 -10.11 -0.46 -12.01
N ASN A 326 -10.12 0.50 -12.94
CA ASN A 326 -9.48 1.79 -12.76
C ASN A 326 -10.32 2.80 -11.95
N SER A 327 -11.55 2.46 -11.58
CA SER A 327 -12.45 3.35 -10.83
C SER A 327 -12.09 3.50 -9.35
N THR A 328 -11.31 2.57 -8.78
CA THR A 328 -10.92 2.58 -7.37
C THR A 328 -9.42 2.79 -7.18
N LEU A 329 -9.02 3.37 -6.03
CA LEU A 329 -7.61 3.50 -5.66
C LEU A 329 -6.89 2.13 -5.62
N GLN A 330 -7.55 1.10 -5.06
CA GLN A 330 -7.03 -0.26 -5.00
C GLN A 330 -6.81 -0.84 -6.40
N GLY A 331 -7.79 -0.72 -7.28
CA GLY A 331 -7.69 -1.27 -8.63
C GLY A 331 -6.62 -0.58 -9.47
N ARG A 332 -6.51 0.76 -9.38
CA ARG A 332 -5.42 1.49 -10.01
C ARG A 332 -4.05 1.06 -9.49
N ALA A 333 -3.91 0.82 -8.18
CA ALA A 333 -2.67 0.33 -7.61
C ALA A 333 -2.27 -1.06 -8.12
N ILE A 334 -3.24 -1.95 -8.34
CA ILE A 334 -3.03 -3.27 -8.96
C ILE A 334 -2.61 -3.12 -10.43
N ASN A 335 -3.14 -2.13 -11.15
CA ASN A 335 -2.76 -1.89 -12.54
C ASN A 335 -1.34 -1.32 -12.69
N ARG A 336 -0.87 -0.51 -11.74
CA ARG A 336 0.51 0.04 -11.72
C ARG A 336 1.51 -1.03 -11.26
N ARG A 337 1.95 -1.89 -12.17
CA ARG A 337 2.84 -3.01 -11.89
C ARG A 337 3.96 -3.14 -12.92
N VAL A 338 4.95 -3.93 -12.60
CA VAL A 338 5.96 -4.45 -13.55
C VAL A 338 5.77 -5.97 -13.64
N GLU A 339 5.61 -6.47 -14.84
CA GLU A 339 5.52 -7.89 -15.11
C GLU A 339 6.89 -8.43 -15.55
N LEU A 340 7.30 -9.55 -14.98
CA LEU A 340 8.41 -10.36 -15.46
C LEU A 340 7.85 -11.58 -16.20
N LYS A 341 8.34 -11.85 -17.43
CA LYS A 341 7.96 -13.01 -18.22
C LYS A 341 9.21 -13.72 -18.73
N ARG A 342 9.33 -15.00 -18.49
CA ARG A 342 10.40 -15.82 -19.07
C ARG A 342 10.21 -15.96 -20.58
N THR A 343 11.30 -15.80 -21.32
CA THR A 343 11.33 -15.84 -22.80
C THR A 343 12.21 -16.98 -23.36
N ASP A 344 12.81 -17.76 -22.47
CA ASP A 344 13.62 -18.95 -22.78
C ASP A 344 12.82 -20.27 -22.71
N ARG A 345 11.50 -20.18 -22.69
CA ARG A 345 10.58 -21.32 -22.61
C ARG A 345 9.88 -21.53 -23.93
#